data_e4969ce64656a4380973d65858d33fa6
#
_entry.id   e4969ce64656a4380973d65858d33fa6
#
_cell.length_a   1.000
_cell.length_b   1.000
_cell.length_c   1.000
_cell.angle_alpha   90.00
_cell.angle_beta   90.00
_cell.angle_gamma   90.00
#
_symmetry.space_group_name_H-M   'P 1'
#
loop_
_entity.id
_entity.type
_entity.pdbx_description
1 polymer ?
#
loop_
_entity_poly.entity_id
_entity_poly.type
_entity_poly.pdbx_seq_one_letter_code
_entity_poly.pdbx_strand_id
1 'polypeptide(L)'
;MEVMTRPELDRRLAALASLGDPLRRDLYHCVTSREGGVGRDEAAATVGVSRSLAAYHLDKLVEAGLLDTRFERRTGRRGPGAGRTAKLYLRSATPVEVALPARDYGLIAELLARAVDADPSGGARVELGRAARAMGAEVAAGRGDAATVRSLLADQGYEPYEDEGALRLGNCPFDRLAETHRDLVCRANLAFLEGLLEGGRHGGLRAVLEPRLGRCCVAFVG
;
A
#
# COMPACT_ATOMS: atom_id res chain seq x y z
N MET A 1 -1.68 4.81 23.42
CA MET A 1 -0.53 3.96 23.03
C MET A 1 -0.80 2.57 23.57
N GLU A 2 -1.20 1.66 22.70
CA GLU A 2 -1.56 0.30 23.12
C GLU A 2 -0.31 -0.57 22.99
N VAL A 3 0.17 -1.04 24.15
CA VAL A 3 1.28 -1.99 24.18
C VAL A 3 0.78 -3.30 23.59
N MET A 4 1.42 -3.78 22.53
CA MET A 4 1.06 -5.04 21.87
C MET A 4 1.05 -6.18 22.90
N THR A 5 -0.12 -6.77 23.11
CA THR A 5 -0.26 -7.90 24.03
C THR A 5 0.30 -9.18 23.42
N ARG A 6 0.64 -10.16 24.26
CA ARG A 6 1.12 -11.46 23.78
C ARG A 6 0.13 -12.14 22.81
N PRO A 7 -1.19 -12.19 23.06
CA PRO A 7 -2.15 -12.75 22.12
C PRO A 7 -2.21 -12.01 20.78
N GLU A 8 -1.98 -10.69 20.79
CA GLU A 8 -1.91 -9.88 19.56
C GLU A 8 -0.66 -10.22 18.75
N LEU A 9 0.50 -10.33 19.40
CA LEU A 9 1.74 -10.77 18.77
C LEU A 9 1.57 -12.15 18.14
N ASP A 10 1.01 -13.11 18.86
CA ASP A 10 0.80 -14.47 18.36
C ASP A 10 -0.12 -14.49 17.12
N ARG A 11 -1.19 -13.69 17.11
CA ARG A 11 -2.06 -13.52 15.92
C ARG A 11 -1.31 -12.96 14.72
N ARG A 12 -0.52 -11.91 14.90
CA ARG A 12 0.26 -11.28 13.81
C ARG A 12 1.33 -12.24 13.28
N LEU A 13 2.01 -12.98 14.14
CA LEU A 13 2.96 -14.00 13.75
C LEU A 13 2.28 -15.12 12.94
N ALA A 14 1.09 -15.58 13.34
CA ALA A 14 0.32 -16.57 12.61
C ALA A 14 -0.11 -16.05 11.21
N ALA A 15 -0.50 -14.77 11.12
CA ALA A 15 -0.83 -14.13 9.85
C ALA A 15 0.38 -14.13 8.89
N LEU A 16 1.55 -13.68 9.35
CA LEU A 16 2.78 -13.69 8.56
C LEU A 16 3.22 -15.11 8.18
N ALA A 17 3.14 -16.06 9.11
CA ALA A 17 3.43 -17.47 8.86
C ALA A 17 2.51 -18.08 7.78
N SER A 18 1.27 -17.58 7.68
CA SER A 18 0.35 -17.98 6.61
C SER A 18 0.89 -17.69 5.22
N LEU A 19 1.64 -16.61 5.02
CA LEU A 19 2.30 -16.25 3.75
C LEU A 19 3.59 -17.07 3.46
N GLY A 20 4.00 -17.93 4.37
CA GLY A 20 5.08 -18.91 4.14
C GLY A 20 4.72 -19.93 3.06
N ASP A 21 3.45 -20.27 2.88
CA ASP A 21 2.94 -21.10 1.80
C ASP A 21 3.01 -20.34 0.47
N PRO A 22 3.74 -20.83 -0.56
CA PRO A 22 3.89 -20.14 -1.83
C PRO A 22 2.56 -19.84 -2.53
N LEU A 23 1.63 -20.81 -2.55
CA LEU A 23 0.33 -20.63 -3.20
C LEU A 23 -0.51 -19.55 -2.50
N ARG A 24 -0.50 -19.51 -1.16
CA ARG A 24 -1.20 -18.44 -0.41
C ARG A 24 -0.59 -17.09 -0.70
N ARG A 25 0.72 -17.00 -0.81
CA ARG A 25 1.42 -15.76 -1.15
C ARG A 25 1.07 -15.28 -2.56
N ASP A 26 1.02 -16.17 -3.55
CA ASP A 26 0.63 -15.85 -4.93
C ASP A 26 -0.83 -15.38 -5.01
N LEU A 27 -1.74 -16.04 -4.28
CA LEU A 27 -3.14 -15.64 -4.17
C LEU A 27 -3.29 -14.29 -3.45
N TYR A 28 -2.51 -14.04 -2.39
CA TYR A 28 -2.48 -12.75 -1.71
C TYR A 28 -2.06 -11.63 -2.68
N HIS A 29 -0.97 -11.81 -3.41
CA HIS A 29 -0.52 -10.84 -4.42
C HIS A 29 -1.54 -10.66 -5.55
N CYS A 30 -2.19 -11.72 -6.00
CA CYS A 30 -3.26 -11.65 -7.00
C CYS A 30 -4.40 -10.74 -6.54
N VAL A 31 -4.81 -10.84 -5.27
CA VAL A 31 -5.90 -10.01 -4.72
C VAL A 31 -5.44 -8.58 -4.48
N THR A 32 -4.26 -8.39 -3.87
CA THR A 32 -3.80 -7.06 -3.44
C THR A 32 -3.34 -6.16 -4.60
N SER A 33 -3.00 -6.74 -5.75
CA SER A 33 -2.62 -5.99 -6.96
C SER A 33 -3.80 -5.44 -7.77
N ARG A 34 -5.05 -5.73 -7.38
CA ARG A 34 -6.24 -5.34 -8.14
C ARG A 34 -7.18 -4.44 -7.34
N GLU A 35 -7.80 -3.50 -8.03
CA GLU A 35 -8.89 -2.70 -7.48
C GLU A 35 -10.21 -3.48 -7.49
N GLY A 36 -11.10 -3.14 -6.56
CA GLY A 36 -12.47 -3.64 -6.54
C GLY A 36 -12.66 -5.06 -6.00
N GLY A 37 -11.58 -5.77 -5.69
CA GLY A 37 -11.62 -7.15 -5.18
C GLY A 37 -11.63 -8.22 -6.27
N VAL A 38 -11.22 -9.43 -5.91
CA VAL A 38 -11.04 -10.57 -6.82
C VAL A 38 -11.93 -11.72 -6.41
N GLY A 39 -12.65 -12.32 -7.37
CA GLY A 39 -13.44 -13.51 -7.18
C GLY A 39 -12.56 -14.77 -7.18
N ARG A 40 -13.02 -15.85 -6.50
CA ARG A 40 -12.28 -17.11 -6.44
C ARG A 40 -11.99 -17.73 -7.82
N ASP A 41 -12.88 -17.55 -8.80
CA ASP A 41 -12.71 -18.09 -10.15
C ASP A 41 -11.59 -17.36 -10.90
N GLU A 42 -11.54 -16.05 -10.74
CA GLU A 42 -10.51 -15.19 -11.30
C GLU A 42 -9.15 -15.43 -10.65
N ALA A 43 -9.09 -15.52 -9.31
CA ALA A 43 -7.88 -15.86 -8.59
C ALA A 43 -7.32 -17.23 -8.99
N ALA A 44 -8.20 -18.24 -9.09
CA ALA A 44 -7.86 -19.59 -9.53
C ALA A 44 -7.23 -19.59 -10.93
N ALA A 45 -7.85 -18.87 -11.88
CA ALA A 45 -7.35 -18.76 -13.25
C ALA A 45 -6.00 -18.02 -13.31
N THR A 46 -5.82 -16.96 -12.51
CA THR A 46 -4.60 -16.17 -12.48
C THR A 46 -3.40 -16.96 -11.95
N VAL A 47 -3.62 -17.77 -10.89
CA VAL A 47 -2.55 -18.52 -10.22
C VAL A 47 -2.39 -19.94 -10.80
N GLY A 48 -3.30 -20.38 -11.68
CA GLY A 48 -3.23 -21.68 -12.35
C GLY A 48 -3.61 -22.87 -11.46
N VAL A 49 -4.57 -22.70 -10.53
CA VAL A 49 -5.02 -23.75 -9.62
C VAL A 49 -6.52 -24.01 -9.75
N SER A 50 -7.01 -25.09 -9.11
CA SER A 50 -8.44 -25.37 -9.07
C SER A 50 -9.21 -24.32 -8.26
N ARG A 51 -10.45 -24.06 -8.64
CA ARG A 51 -11.36 -23.14 -7.93
C ARG A 51 -11.54 -23.47 -6.44
N SER A 52 -11.61 -24.77 -6.11
CA SER A 52 -11.76 -25.24 -4.73
C SER A 52 -10.51 -24.97 -3.91
N LEU A 53 -9.32 -25.18 -4.48
CA LEU A 53 -8.06 -24.95 -3.83
C LEU A 53 -7.82 -23.44 -3.62
N ALA A 54 -8.09 -22.61 -4.63
CA ALA A 54 -8.03 -21.17 -4.50
C ALA A 54 -8.97 -20.66 -3.41
N ALA A 55 -10.25 -21.13 -3.39
CA ALA A 55 -11.20 -20.73 -2.35
C ALA A 55 -10.72 -21.10 -0.94
N TYR A 56 -10.19 -22.31 -0.75
CA TYR A 56 -9.64 -22.76 0.53
C TYR A 56 -8.51 -21.84 1.02
N HIS A 57 -7.53 -21.54 0.18
CA HIS A 57 -6.40 -20.69 0.57
C HIS A 57 -6.79 -19.23 0.74
N LEU A 58 -7.71 -18.69 -0.06
CA LEU A 58 -8.25 -17.34 0.10
C LEU A 58 -9.01 -17.20 1.44
N ASP A 59 -9.81 -18.22 1.80
CA ASP A 59 -10.53 -18.22 3.09
C ASP A 59 -9.54 -18.30 4.28
N LYS A 60 -8.43 -19.03 4.14
CA LYS A 60 -7.35 -19.04 5.14
C LYS A 60 -6.65 -17.67 5.29
N LEU A 61 -6.49 -16.93 4.21
CA LEU A 61 -5.98 -15.56 4.27
C LEU A 61 -6.95 -14.60 4.96
N VAL A 62 -8.27 -14.80 4.79
CA VAL A 62 -9.31 -14.05 5.51
C VAL A 62 -9.29 -14.39 7.01
N GLU A 63 -9.23 -15.68 7.37
CA GLU A 63 -9.10 -16.13 8.77
C GLU A 63 -7.85 -15.54 9.45
N ALA A 64 -6.77 -15.39 8.69
CA ALA A 64 -5.53 -14.77 9.16
C ALA A 64 -5.57 -13.22 9.22
N GLY A 65 -6.66 -12.57 8.78
CA GLY A 65 -6.81 -11.13 8.77
C GLY A 65 -5.99 -10.40 7.69
N LEU A 66 -5.45 -11.12 6.71
CA LEU A 66 -4.68 -10.57 5.59
C LEU A 66 -5.57 -10.11 4.44
N LEU A 67 -6.74 -10.71 4.30
CA LEU A 67 -7.77 -10.32 3.34
C LEU A 67 -9.11 -10.09 4.05
N ASP A 68 -9.91 -9.21 3.46
CA ASP A 68 -11.32 -9.02 3.79
C ASP A 68 -12.21 -9.59 2.70
N THR A 69 -13.53 -9.68 2.97
CA THR A 69 -14.50 -10.15 1.98
C THR A 69 -15.65 -9.19 1.82
N ARG A 70 -16.09 -9.03 0.58
CA ARG A 70 -17.31 -8.30 0.21
C ARG A 70 -18.19 -9.17 -0.67
N PHE A 71 -19.50 -9.05 -0.50
CA PHE A 71 -20.47 -9.72 -1.35
C PHE A 71 -21.07 -8.73 -2.34
N GLU A 72 -20.89 -8.96 -3.64
CA GLU A 72 -21.34 -8.08 -4.70
C GLU A 72 -22.19 -8.81 -5.74
N ARG A 73 -23.21 -8.14 -6.28
CA ARG A 73 -24.02 -8.68 -7.39
C ARG A 73 -23.40 -8.26 -8.72
N ARG A 74 -22.89 -9.21 -9.50
CA ARG A 74 -22.22 -8.95 -10.79
C ARG A 74 -23.13 -8.37 -11.88
N THR A 75 -24.46 -8.40 -11.73
CA THR A 75 -25.40 -8.08 -12.82
C THR A 75 -26.12 -6.74 -12.70
N GLY A 76 -25.90 -5.96 -11.67
CA GLY A 76 -26.60 -4.67 -11.47
C GLY A 76 -28.14 -4.77 -11.36
N ARG A 77 -28.74 -5.94 -11.62
CA ARG A 77 -30.18 -6.18 -11.56
C ARG A 77 -30.64 -6.39 -10.12
N ARG A 78 -31.74 -5.73 -9.74
CA ARG A 78 -32.42 -5.89 -8.44
C ARG A 78 -33.72 -6.67 -8.63
N GLY A 79 -34.02 -7.66 -7.74
CA GLY A 79 -35.28 -8.38 -7.72
C GLY A 79 -35.11 -9.92 -7.74
N PRO A 80 -36.24 -10.67 -7.67
CA PRO A 80 -36.25 -12.12 -7.81
C PRO A 80 -35.66 -12.53 -9.18
N GLY A 81 -34.62 -13.38 -9.20
CA GLY A 81 -33.90 -13.75 -10.43
C GLY A 81 -32.61 -12.93 -10.73
N ALA A 82 -32.22 -11.99 -9.89
CA ALA A 82 -31.05 -11.11 -10.11
C ALA A 82 -29.67 -11.78 -9.99
N GLY A 83 -29.60 -13.11 -9.92
CA GLY A 83 -28.35 -13.88 -9.85
C GLY A 83 -27.76 -13.99 -8.44
N ARG A 84 -26.83 -14.95 -8.28
CA ARG A 84 -26.15 -15.24 -7.01
C ARG A 84 -25.10 -14.14 -6.71
N THR A 85 -25.06 -13.64 -5.49
CA THR A 85 -23.98 -12.74 -5.01
C THR A 85 -22.63 -13.43 -5.11
N ALA A 86 -21.65 -12.75 -5.71
CA ALA A 86 -20.28 -13.24 -5.76
C ALA A 86 -19.54 -12.77 -4.48
N LYS A 87 -18.78 -13.69 -3.86
CA LYS A 87 -17.84 -13.35 -2.81
C LYS A 87 -16.58 -12.82 -3.47
N LEU A 88 -16.19 -11.59 -3.15
CA LEU A 88 -14.95 -10.94 -3.55
C LEU A 88 -14.01 -10.89 -2.36
N TYR A 89 -12.75 -11.11 -2.61
CA TYR A 89 -11.65 -10.97 -1.65
C TYR A 89 -10.94 -9.66 -1.94
N LEU A 90 -10.64 -8.91 -0.88
CA LEU A 90 -9.97 -7.60 -0.94
C LEU A 90 -8.80 -7.60 0.04
N ARG A 91 -7.86 -6.69 -0.15
CA ARG A 91 -6.83 -6.43 0.86
C ARG A 91 -7.50 -5.99 2.16
N SER A 92 -7.04 -6.50 3.29
CA SER A 92 -7.44 -5.96 4.59
C SER A 92 -6.93 -4.54 4.77
N ALA A 93 -7.77 -3.66 5.32
CA ALA A 93 -7.38 -2.28 5.64
C ALA A 93 -6.43 -2.24 6.86
N THR A 94 -6.40 -3.29 7.68
CA THR A 94 -5.55 -3.35 8.88
C THR A 94 -4.17 -3.91 8.51
N PRO A 95 -3.08 -3.14 8.65
CA PRO A 95 -1.73 -3.65 8.38
C PRO A 95 -1.32 -4.68 9.43
N VAL A 96 -0.56 -5.69 9.00
CA VAL A 96 0.08 -6.67 9.89
C VAL A 96 1.56 -6.36 9.97
N GLU A 97 2.00 -5.87 11.14
CA GLU A 97 3.40 -5.52 11.43
C GLU A 97 3.89 -6.27 12.65
N VAL A 98 5.14 -6.76 12.60
CA VAL A 98 5.83 -7.37 13.74
C VAL A 98 7.24 -6.83 13.83
N ALA A 99 7.62 -6.29 15.00
CA ALA A 99 8.98 -5.89 15.30
C ALA A 99 9.48 -6.64 16.54
N LEU A 100 10.62 -7.33 16.44
CA LEU A 100 11.25 -8.06 17.54
C LEU A 100 12.72 -7.63 17.68
N PRO A 101 13.15 -7.04 18.82
CA PRO A 101 12.28 -6.57 19.91
C PRO A 101 11.35 -5.44 19.46
N ALA A 102 10.28 -5.19 20.21
CA ALA A 102 9.29 -4.16 19.90
C ALA A 102 9.96 -2.80 19.65
N ARG A 103 9.60 -2.13 18.56
CA ARG A 103 10.04 -0.79 18.16
C ARG A 103 8.82 0.05 17.83
N ASP A 104 8.80 1.30 18.26
CA ASP A 104 7.72 2.24 17.97
C ASP A 104 8.26 3.46 17.22
N TYR A 105 8.53 3.26 15.93
CA TYR A 105 8.90 4.37 15.04
C TYR A 105 7.70 5.27 14.73
N GLY A 106 6.47 4.78 14.92
CA GLY A 106 5.26 5.58 14.76
C GLY A 106 5.16 6.69 15.80
N LEU A 107 5.51 6.39 17.06
CA LEU A 107 5.51 7.40 18.12
C LEU A 107 6.47 8.56 17.84
N ILE A 108 7.71 8.26 17.44
CA ILE A 108 8.69 9.33 17.14
C ILE A 108 8.27 10.10 15.88
N ALA A 109 7.70 9.42 14.87
CA ALA A 109 7.18 10.08 13.67
C ALA A 109 6.03 11.04 14.02
N GLU A 110 5.10 10.65 14.87
CA GLU A 110 4.00 11.49 15.37
C GLU A 110 4.51 12.71 16.13
N LEU A 111 5.51 12.53 17.02
CA LEU A 111 6.13 13.65 17.76
C LEU A 111 6.80 14.66 16.82
N LEU A 112 7.54 14.18 15.83
CA LEU A 112 8.18 15.03 14.82
C LEU A 112 7.15 15.75 13.96
N ALA A 113 6.08 15.06 13.51
CA ALA A 113 5.01 15.67 12.73
C ALA A 113 4.31 16.80 13.51
N ARG A 114 3.98 16.59 14.79
CA ARG A 114 3.41 17.64 15.65
C ARG A 114 4.33 18.82 15.83
N ALA A 115 5.63 18.59 15.98
CA ALA A 115 6.60 19.68 16.11
C ALA A 115 6.68 20.52 14.83
N VAL A 116 6.66 19.88 13.66
CA VAL A 116 6.64 20.56 12.35
C VAL A 116 5.32 21.31 12.13
N ASP A 117 4.19 20.71 12.51
CA ASP A 117 2.87 21.36 12.39
C ASP A 117 2.73 22.56 13.34
N ALA A 118 3.39 22.53 14.49
CA ALA A 118 3.38 23.63 15.47
C ALA A 118 4.31 24.80 15.10
N ASP A 119 5.15 24.67 14.08
CA ASP A 119 6.04 25.76 13.64
C ASP A 119 5.26 26.88 12.92
N PRO A 120 5.08 28.06 13.53
CA PRO A 120 4.31 29.14 12.93
C PRO A 120 5.02 29.82 11.76
N SER A 121 6.34 29.64 11.63
CA SER A 121 7.12 30.20 10.52
C SER A 121 6.95 29.43 9.23
N GLY A 122 6.53 28.16 9.29
CA GLY A 122 6.51 27.23 8.18
C GLY A 122 7.90 26.77 7.73
N GLY A 123 8.96 27.24 8.37
CA GLY A 123 10.34 26.89 8.04
C GLY A 123 10.62 25.40 8.16
N ALA A 124 10.10 24.75 9.21
CA ALA A 124 10.25 23.31 9.42
C ALA A 124 9.63 22.49 8.27
N ARG A 125 8.49 22.90 7.70
CA ARG A 125 7.86 22.25 6.54
C ARG A 125 8.71 22.39 5.28
N VAL A 126 9.32 23.56 5.06
CA VAL A 126 10.22 23.81 3.92
C VAL A 126 11.44 22.90 4.01
N GLU A 127 12.06 22.82 5.19
CA GLU A 127 13.23 21.96 5.41
C GLU A 127 12.89 20.48 5.29
N LEU A 128 11.74 20.05 5.78
CA LEU A 128 11.24 18.67 5.58
C LEU A 128 11.11 18.34 4.11
N GLY A 129 10.52 19.22 3.30
CA GLY A 129 10.39 19.03 1.86
C GLY A 129 11.75 18.95 1.15
N ARG A 130 12.71 19.81 1.54
CA ARG A 130 14.08 19.77 1.01
C ARG A 130 14.80 18.46 1.36
N ALA A 131 14.71 18.02 2.61
CA ALA A 131 15.30 16.77 3.08
C ALA A 131 14.67 15.56 2.39
N ALA A 132 13.35 15.54 2.23
CA ALA A 132 12.64 14.49 1.53
C ALA A 132 13.09 14.37 0.07
N ARG A 133 13.19 15.49 -0.65
CA ARG A 133 13.67 15.52 -2.05
C ARG A 133 15.10 15.01 -2.18
N ALA A 134 16.01 15.47 -1.31
CA ALA A 134 17.39 15.02 -1.30
C ALA A 134 17.48 13.50 -1.05
N MET A 135 16.74 12.99 -0.08
CA MET A 135 16.68 11.55 0.22
C MET A 135 16.14 10.72 -0.95
N GLY A 136 15.11 11.20 -1.63
CA GLY A 136 14.58 10.55 -2.83
C GLY A 136 15.63 10.43 -3.94
N ALA A 137 16.38 11.51 -4.19
CA ALA A 137 17.46 11.51 -5.17
C ALA A 137 18.61 10.55 -4.79
N GLU A 138 19.00 10.50 -3.52
CA GLU A 138 20.00 9.56 -3.01
C GLU A 138 19.56 8.09 -3.17
N VAL A 139 18.31 7.78 -2.87
CA VAL A 139 17.74 6.43 -3.04
C VAL A 139 17.81 5.99 -4.50
N ALA A 140 17.43 6.85 -5.43
CA ALA A 140 17.48 6.53 -6.85
C ALA A 140 18.92 6.37 -7.37
N ALA A 141 19.82 7.29 -7.00
CA ALA A 141 21.23 7.22 -7.37
C ALA A 141 21.92 5.95 -6.85
N GLY A 142 21.57 5.49 -5.66
CA GLY A 142 22.10 4.27 -5.07
C GLY A 142 21.70 2.97 -5.79
N ARG A 143 20.66 3.00 -6.64
CA ARG A 143 20.18 1.83 -7.41
C ARG A 143 20.78 1.74 -8.81
N GLY A 144 21.46 2.79 -9.28
CA GLY A 144 22.08 2.86 -10.60
C GLY A 144 21.10 3.03 -11.76
N ASP A 145 21.65 3.24 -12.95
CA ASP A 145 20.90 3.62 -14.17
C ASP A 145 19.96 2.52 -14.71
N ALA A 146 20.10 1.28 -14.26
CA ALA A 146 19.25 0.15 -14.70
C ALA A 146 17.90 0.06 -13.96
N ALA A 147 17.72 0.81 -12.87
CA ALA A 147 16.49 0.78 -12.10
C ALA A 147 15.37 1.53 -12.84
N THR A 148 14.21 0.90 -12.95
CA THR A 148 13.01 1.54 -13.49
C THR A 148 12.28 2.31 -12.38
N VAL A 149 11.50 3.35 -12.74
CA VAL A 149 10.63 4.05 -11.77
C VAL A 149 9.77 3.06 -10.99
N ARG A 150 9.20 2.09 -11.67
CA ARG A 150 8.35 1.07 -11.06
C ARG A 150 9.10 0.22 -10.01
N SER A 151 10.33 -0.20 -10.30
CA SER A 151 11.13 -0.96 -9.33
C SER A 151 11.56 -0.11 -8.14
N LEU A 152 11.95 1.15 -8.37
CA LEU A 152 12.28 2.10 -7.30
C LEU A 152 11.10 2.31 -6.35
N LEU A 153 9.90 2.50 -6.90
CA LEU A 153 8.67 2.69 -6.12
C LEU A 153 8.32 1.42 -5.31
N ALA A 154 8.39 0.25 -5.94
CA ALA A 154 8.09 -1.01 -5.27
C ALA A 154 9.05 -1.28 -4.10
N ASP A 155 10.34 -0.98 -4.25
CA ASP A 155 11.35 -1.12 -3.20
C ASP A 155 11.10 -0.18 -1.99
N GLN A 156 10.39 0.92 -2.20
CA GLN A 156 9.99 1.86 -1.14
C GLN A 156 8.61 1.52 -0.54
N GLY A 157 8.02 0.38 -0.92
CA GLY A 157 6.73 -0.08 -0.38
C GLY A 157 5.49 0.52 -1.05
N TYR A 158 5.66 1.29 -2.14
CA TYR A 158 4.53 1.67 -2.99
C TYR A 158 4.14 0.50 -3.89
N GLU A 159 2.90 0.48 -4.35
CA GLU A 159 2.39 -0.53 -5.29
C GLU A 159 2.01 0.15 -6.61
N PRO A 160 2.99 0.34 -7.51
CA PRO A 160 2.75 1.07 -8.75
C PRO A 160 1.87 0.27 -9.72
N TYR A 161 0.83 0.90 -10.26
CA TYR A 161 -0.07 0.36 -11.29
C TYR A 161 -0.44 1.44 -12.32
N GLU A 162 -0.79 1.00 -13.53
CA GLU A 162 -1.26 1.88 -14.61
C GLU A 162 -2.76 2.11 -14.51
N ASP A 163 -3.20 3.35 -14.62
CA ASP A 163 -4.59 3.72 -14.67
C ASP A 163 -4.78 5.02 -15.45
N GLU A 164 -5.62 5.01 -16.49
CA GLU A 164 -5.94 6.17 -17.35
C GLU A 164 -4.72 6.92 -17.90
N GLY A 165 -3.65 6.18 -18.24
CA GLY A 165 -2.41 6.74 -18.77
C GLY A 165 -1.49 7.39 -17.74
N ALA A 166 -1.79 7.26 -16.45
CA ALA A 166 -0.94 7.68 -15.35
C ALA A 166 -0.39 6.46 -14.60
N LEU A 167 0.82 6.58 -14.03
CA LEU A 167 1.35 5.61 -13.09
C LEU A 167 0.89 6.02 -11.68
N ARG A 168 0.06 5.19 -11.06
CA ARG A 168 -0.53 5.42 -9.73
C ARG A 168 0.05 4.48 -8.69
N LEU A 169 -0.21 4.78 -7.42
CA LEU A 169 0.35 4.08 -6.28
C LEU A 169 -0.79 3.49 -5.44
N GLY A 170 -0.90 2.17 -5.43
CA GLY A 170 -1.94 1.41 -4.72
C GLY A 170 -1.77 1.40 -3.21
N ASN A 171 -0.53 1.62 -2.72
CA ASN A 171 -0.20 1.71 -1.31
C ASN A 171 0.56 3.00 -1.00
N CYS A 172 0.31 3.60 0.17
CA CYS A 172 1.09 4.68 0.72
C CYS A 172 1.87 4.17 1.95
N PRO A 173 3.21 4.13 1.93
CA PRO A 173 3.99 3.67 3.08
C PRO A 173 3.80 4.54 4.34
N PHE A 174 3.26 5.74 4.18
CA PHE A 174 3.03 6.73 5.24
C PHE A 174 1.55 6.88 5.62
N ASP A 175 0.68 5.99 5.17
CA ASP A 175 -0.78 6.11 5.29
C ASP A 175 -1.23 6.39 6.73
N ARG A 176 -0.71 5.63 7.70
CA ARG A 176 -1.04 5.78 9.12
C ARG A 176 -0.72 7.19 9.66
N LEU A 177 0.42 7.78 9.29
CA LEU A 177 0.77 9.14 9.70
C LEU A 177 -0.04 10.19 8.92
N ALA A 178 -0.40 9.88 7.68
CA ALA A 178 -1.23 10.74 6.83
C ALA A 178 -2.69 10.82 7.29
N GLU A 179 -3.18 9.90 8.10
CA GLU A 179 -4.53 10.00 8.70
C GLU A 179 -4.68 11.27 9.55
N THR A 180 -3.67 11.63 10.32
CA THR A 180 -3.66 12.80 11.23
C THR A 180 -2.95 14.02 10.65
N HIS A 181 -1.89 13.83 9.83
CA HIS A 181 -1.04 14.88 9.29
C HIS A 181 -1.00 14.90 7.76
N ARG A 182 -2.17 14.79 7.11
CA ARG A 182 -2.29 14.59 5.65
C ARG A 182 -1.51 15.61 4.83
N ASP A 183 -1.70 16.92 5.06
CA ASP A 183 -1.03 17.95 4.25
C ASP A 183 0.49 17.88 4.38
N LEU A 184 1.00 17.72 5.60
CA LEU A 184 2.43 17.59 5.87
C LEU A 184 3.01 16.37 5.18
N VAL A 185 2.41 15.20 5.40
CA VAL A 185 2.90 13.91 4.90
C VAL A 185 2.81 13.82 3.39
N CYS A 186 1.68 14.21 2.79
CA CYS A 186 1.52 14.13 1.33
C CYS A 186 2.46 15.08 0.59
N ARG A 187 2.75 16.28 1.13
CA ARG A 187 3.73 17.22 0.54
C ARG A 187 5.16 16.70 0.67
N ALA A 188 5.54 16.17 1.83
CA ALA A 188 6.85 15.55 2.01
C ALA A 188 7.02 14.33 1.10
N ASN A 189 5.98 13.51 0.96
CA ASN A 189 5.97 12.37 0.06
C ASN A 189 6.10 12.80 -1.42
N LEU A 190 5.38 13.85 -1.85
CA LEU A 190 5.54 14.41 -3.19
C LEU A 190 7.00 14.82 -3.44
N ALA A 191 7.60 15.57 -2.51
CA ALA A 191 8.99 16.02 -2.62
C ALA A 191 9.98 14.84 -2.70
N PHE A 192 9.77 13.80 -1.90
CA PHE A 192 10.56 12.58 -1.96
C PHE A 192 10.48 11.89 -3.33
N LEU A 193 9.27 11.76 -3.88
CA LEU A 193 9.03 11.13 -5.17
C LEU A 193 9.54 11.96 -6.35
N GLU A 194 9.49 13.30 -6.24
CA GLU A 194 10.17 14.20 -7.20
C GLU A 194 11.68 13.99 -7.19
N GLY A 195 12.28 13.92 -5.99
CA GLY A 195 13.70 13.61 -5.85
C GLY A 195 14.09 12.25 -6.43
N LEU A 196 13.24 11.25 -6.25
CA LEU A 196 13.44 9.91 -6.82
C LEU A 196 13.46 9.93 -8.35
N LEU A 197 12.59 10.73 -9.00
CA LEU A 197 12.60 10.91 -10.45
C LEU A 197 13.89 11.61 -10.91
N GLU A 198 14.34 12.63 -10.19
CA GLU A 198 15.55 13.39 -10.51
C GLU A 198 16.81 12.54 -10.41
N GLY A 199 16.96 11.80 -9.28
CA GLY A 199 18.12 10.95 -9.05
C GLY A 199 18.20 9.75 -9.99
N GLY A 200 17.05 9.22 -10.42
CA GLY A 200 16.95 8.13 -11.39
C GLY A 200 16.97 8.56 -12.86
N ARG A 201 17.10 9.88 -13.15
CA ARG A 201 17.07 10.44 -14.51
C ARG A 201 15.82 10.09 -15.32
N HIS A 202 14.68 9.95 -14.65
CA HIS A 202 13.39 9.61 -15.26
C HIS A 202 12.59 10.87 -15.68
N GLY A 203 13.24 11.77 -16.43
CA GLY A 203 12.74 13.10 -16.80
C GLY A 203 11.50 13.16 -17.69
N GLY A 204 10.94 12.02 -18.11
CA GLY A 204 9.69 11.96 -18.86
C GLY A 204 8.43 11.92 -17.97
N LEU A 205 8.60 11.76 -16.65
CA LEU A 205 7.50 11.69 -15.70
C LEU A 205 7.55 12.85 -14.71
N ARG A 206 6.37 13.29 -14.28
CA ARG A 206 6.21 14.32 -13.26
C ARG A 206 5.30 13.79 -12.14
N ALA A 207 5.75 13.88 -10.89
CA ALA A 207 4.93 13.56 -9.74
C ALA A 207 3.93 14.70 -9.48
N VAL A 208 2.66 14.36 -9.21
CA VAL A 208 1.59 15.31 -8.92
C VAL A 208 0.75 14.84 -7.75
N LEU A 209 0.20 15.79 -6.98
CA LEU A 209 -0.79 15.46 -5.94
C LEU A 209 -2.16 15.26 -6.58
N GLU A 210 -2.69 14.07 -6.44
CA GLU A 210 -4.03 13.67 -6.89
C GLU A 210 -4.67 12.79 -5.81
N PRO A 211 -5.25 13.39 -4.74
CA PRO A 211 -5.81 12.64 -3.62
C PRO A 211 -6.95 11.72 -4.04
N ARG A 212 -6.84 10.43 -3.71
CA ARG A 212 -7.88 9.41 -3.88
C ARG A 212 -8.10 8.67 -2.56
N LEU A 213 -9.33 8.24 -2.30
CA LEU A 213 -9.66 7.45 -1.10
C LEU A 213 -8.99 6.08 -1.16
N GLY A 214 -8.32 5.71 -0.05
CA GLY A 214 -7.69 4.40 0.10
C GLY A 214 -6.45 4.17 -0.77
N ARG A 215 -5.86 5.23 -1.33
CA ARG A 215 -4.69 5.20 -2.21
C ARG A 215 -3.69 6.29 -1.85
N CYS A 216 -2.48 6.18 -2.34
CA CYS A 216 -1.51 7.26 -2.22
C CYS A 216 -2.02 8.52 -2.95
N CYS A 217 -1.73 9.68 -2.35
CA CYS A 217 -2.09 10.99 -2.91
C CYS A 217 -1.22 11.40 -4.10
N VAL A 218 -0.16 10.68 -4.44
CA VAL A 218 0.74 11.03 -5.53
C VAL A 218 0.52 10.11 -6.73
N ALA A 219 0.48 10.69 -7.91
CA ALA A 219 0.48 10.01 -9.19
C ALA A 219 1.60 10.56 -10.07
N PHE A 220 1.99 9.82 -11.13
CA PHE A 220 2.97 10.23 -12.10
C PHE A 220 2.31 10.38 -13.47
N VAL A 221 2.55 11.52 -14.10
CA VAL A 221 2.04 11.87 -15.43
C VAL A 221 3.21 12.19 -16.35
N GLY A 222 3.11 11.77 -17.60
CA GLY A 222 4.10 12.02 -18.67
C GLY A 222 3.71 13.17 -19.55
#